data_8bf0d9eeb8a2b7789cc800a684c96c84
#
_entry.id   8bf0d9eeb8a2b7789cc800a684c96c84
#
_cell.length_a   1.000
_cell.length_b   1.000
_cell.length_c   1.000
_cell.angle_alpha   90.00
_cell.angle_beta   90.00
_cell.angle_gamma   90.00
#
_symmetry.space_group_name_H-M   'P 1'
#
loop_
_entity.id
_entity.type
_entity.pdbx_description
1 polymer ?
#
loop_
_entity_poly.entity_id
_entity_poly.type
_entity_poly.pdbx_seq_one_letter_code
_entity_poly.pdbx_strand_id
1 'polypeptide(L)'
;MSGNGIHLVYRFDVQNTLENVAVFENALKFLSQKFSDETVEVDTTVFNPARICKLWGTIAQKGATTPERPHRKAYIEPSVPSSVDVNDFTLLQALAAEFEENKPSAPVQDTIQTEKKGKFDLQKFISDHNIPVKSVENTPDGTVKYILEHCLFDESHKGKDAAIFQKTDGSLGYKCFHNSCSDKHWKDVRLLFEPDAYDKKTDNNTKREKKLSVYDVDGTGLLTIANLKNYLKIKGYEVHYNIIKHSLEYSGFKGHSHDHLPETAPTIIYDDLQTEFEKCSAAKIADILLVIAADNKVNPILNMITSAKWDGKDRIEEIYNIFCIGKEDKLSREIIKKWLMQAVCGLFNDSKHPFSLDLILVFKGKQGIGKTRFFEHLAMLSQYFGEGVCIDPRNKDSIIQATSNWICELGEIGSTLKKDIDSVKAMLTNANDEYRLPYGRTTLKFPRMTSFVGTVNDDKFLIDQTGNRRFATVPISDDVHIDYNTQIRTFDSLQLWAQVYRIVQEEIAKGATMSSCFRLDPEMKEELDSRNEVYTKPMKAEDEVIDILAKLNMERQITSSNYTITDEYMTVTEFISQHTSLNKYTTEQVGKVLTKLGYGSQLKKSNGKPTRIRILPKKEYH
;
A
#
# COMPACT_ATOMS: atom_id res chain seq x y z
N MET A 1 -1.69 -26.19 -17.97
CA MET A 1 -1.37 -26.59 -16.58
C MET A 1 -0.81 -25.39 -15.82
N SER A 2 -1.32 -25.07 -14.66
CA SER A 2 -0.92 -23.91 -13.83
C SER A 2 -0.15 -24.30 -12.55
N GLY A 3 0.54 -25.39 -12.56
CA GLY A 3 1.14 -26.05 -11.40
C GLY A 3 0.29 -27.22 -10.97
N ASN A 4 -0.46 -27.12 -9.85
CA ASN A 4 -1.35 -28.17 -9.36
C ASN A 4 -2.79 -28.05 -9.85
N GLY A 5 -3.09 -27.14 -10.77
CA GLY A 5 -4.40 -26.94 -11.40
C GLY A 5 -4.33 -26.83 -12.91
N ILE A 6 -5.48 -26.77 -13.56
CA ILE A 6 -5.62 -26.60 -15.01
C ILE A 6 -6.31 -25.27 -15.28
N HIS A 7 -5.80 -24.50 -16.25
CA HIS A 7 -6.49 -23.34 -16.79
C HIS A 7 -7.01 -23.68 -18.19
N LEU A 8 -8.29 -23.50 -18.41
CA LEU A 8 -8.90 -23.45 -19.74
C LEU A 8 -9.08 -21.98 -20.09
N VAL A 9 -8.52 -21.56 -21.22
CA VAL A 9 -8.52 -20.16 -21.66
C VAL A 9 -9.37 -20.03 -22.93
N TYR A 10 -10.41 -19.22 -22.84
CA TYR A 10 -11.30 -18.88 -23.95
C TYR A 10 -11.20 -17.39 -24.23
N ARG A 11 -11.18 -17.02 -25.50
CA ARG A 11 -11.14 -15.63 -25.95
C ARG A 11 -12.51 -15.16 -26.39
N PHE A 12 -12.97 -14.03 -25.84
CA PHE A 12 -14.17 -13.32 -26.27
C PHE A 12 -13.79 -11.85 -26.54
N ASP A 13 -14.38 -11.27 -27.57
CA ASP A 13 -14.19 -9.85 -27.93
C ASP A 13 -15.47 -9.07 -27.61
N VAL A 14 -15.59 -8.64 -26.34
CA VAL A 14 -16.77 -7.95 -25.81
C VAL A 14 -16.36 -6.77 -24.95
N GLN A 15 -17.23 -5.77 -24.90
CA GLN A 15 -17.01 -4.60 -24.04
C GLN A 15 -17.08 -4.98 -22.56
N ASN A 16 -16.22 -4.36 -21.75
CA ASN A 16 -16.21 -4.54 -20.30
C ASN A 16 -17.34 -3.71 -19.65
N THR A 17 -18.55 -4.23 -19.65
CA THR A 17 -19.73 -3.66 -18.99
C THR A 17 -20.16 -4.53 -17.81
N LEU A 18 -20.88 -3.97 -16.83
CA LEU A 18 -21.41 -4.73 -15.70
C LEU A 18 -22.32 -5.87 -16.14
N GLU A 19 -23.07 -5.67 -17.22
CA GLU A 19 -23.96 -6.67 -17.80
C GLU A 19 -23.17 -7.85 -18.37
N ASN A 20 -22.13 -7.59 -19.16
CA ASN A 20 -21.27 -8.64 -19.71
C ASN A 20 -20.50 -9.38 -18.62
N VAL A 21 -20.03 -8.68 -17.59
CA VAL A 21 -19.37 -9.30 -16.42
C VAL A 21 -20.32 -10.25 -15.70
N ALA A 22 -21.60 -9.92 -15.55
CA ALA A 22 -22.61 -10.80 -14.96
C ALA A 22 -22.83 -12.07 -15.79
N VAL A 23 -22.77 -11.99 -17.13
CA VAL A 23 -22.83 -13.16 -18.02
C VAL A 23 -21.66 -14.10 -17.74
N PHE A 24 -20.42 -13.59 -17.62
CA PHE A 24 -19.26 -14.42 -17.28
C PHE A 24 -19.40 -15.07 -15.89
N GLU A 25 -19.89 -14.33 -14.91
CA GLU A 25 -20.12 -14.84 -13.56
C GLU A 25 -21.14 -15.98 -13.53
N ASN A 26 -22.29 -15.79 -14.18
CA ASN A 26 -23.37 -16.79 -14.22
C ASN A 26 -22.96 -18.03 -15.02
N ALA A 27 -22.25 -17.87 -16.13
CA ALA A 27 -21.73 -19.00 -16.92
C ALA A 27 -20.72 -19.82 -16.10
N LEU A 28 -19.83 -19.21 -15.34
CA LEU A 28 -18.89 -19.93 -14.46
C LEU A 28 -19.62 -20.66 -13.33
N LYS A 29 -20.66 -20.08 -12.76
CA LYS A 29 -21.50 -20.73 -11.75
C LYS A 29 -22.23 -21.96 -12.34
N PHE A 30 -22.74 -21.86 -13.55
CA PHE A 30 -23.34 -22.99 -14.27
C PHE A 30 -22.32 -24.11 -14.49
N LEU A 31 -21.14 -23.78 -15.00
CA LEU A 31 -20.07 -24.74 -15.21
C LEU A 31 -19.63 -25.41 -13.89
N SER A 32 -19.57 -24.65 -12.80
CA SER A 32 -19.28 -25.19 -11.48
C SER A 32 -20.33 -26.18 -11.02
N GLN A 33 -21.60 -25.88 -11.16
CA GLN A 33 -22.69 -26.83 -10.82
C GLN A 33 -22.65 -28.11 -11.63
N LYS A 34 -22.22 -28.02 -12.89
CA LYS A 34 -22.22 -29.13 -13.81
C LYS A 34 -20.98 -30.02 -13.76
N PHE A 35 -19.81 -29.43 -13.43
CA PHE A 35 -18.52 -30.10 -13.57
C PHE A 35 -17.67 -30.13 -12.32
N SER A 36 -18.07 -29.49 -11.20
CA SER A 36 -17.37 -29.65 -9.94
C SER A 36 -17.82 -30.92 -9.22
N ASP A 37 -16.85 -31.66 -8.68
CA ASP A 37 -17.05 -32.86 -7.87
C ASP A 37 -16.05 -32.88 -6.69
N GLU A 38 -15.92 -34.01 -6.00
CA GLU A 38 -15.00 -34.18 -4.86
C GLU A 38 -13.52 -34.03 -5.25
N THR A 39 -13.16 -34.16 -6.52
CA THR A 39 -11.79 -34.16 -7.04
C THR A 39 -11.42 -32.92 -7.82
N VAL A 40 -12.40 -32.28 -8.46
CA VAL A 40 -12.21 -31.10 -9.34
C VAL A 40 -13.21 -30.02 -8.99
N GLU A 41 -12.73 -28.83 -8.74
CA GLU A 41 -13.55 -27.64 -8.51
C GLU A 41 -13.33 -26.59 -9.58
N VAL A 42 -14.41 -26.09 -10.18
CA VAL A 42 -14.38 -24.96 -11.10
C VAL A 42 -14.34 -23.65 -10.32
N ASP A 43 -13.25 -22.87 -10.47
CA ASP A 43 -13.09 -21.57 -9.81
C ASP A 43 -14.06 -20.53 -10.40
N THR A 44 -15.14 -20.26 -9.69
CA THR A 44 -16.15 -19.27 -10.07
C THR A 44 -15.72 -17.81 -9.85
N THR A 45 -14.55 -17.56 -9.26
CA THR A 45 -14.08 -16.20 -8.93
C THR A 45 -13.31 -15.52 -10.06
N VAL A 46 -13.07 -16.18 -11.19
CA VAL A 46 -12.23 -15.70 -12.29
C VAL A 46 -12.97 -14.89 -13.36
N PHE A 47 -14.17 -14.41 -13.09
CA PHE A 47 -15.02 -13.67 -14.03
C PHE A 47 -14.62 -12.20 -14.22
N ASN A 48 -13.85 -11.61 -13.32
CA ASN A 48 -13.54 -10.18 -13.38
C ASN A 48 -12.38 -9.88 -14.34
N PRO A 49 -12.42 -8.75 -15.09
CA PRO A 49 -11.41 -8.40 -16.10
C PRO A 49 -10.05 -8.01 -15.53
N ALA A 50 -9.95 -7.76 -14.23
CA ALA A 50 -8.69 -7.42 -13.55
C ALA A 50 -7.91 -8.65 -13.05
N ARG A 51 -8.39 -9.88 -13.38
CA ARG A 51 -7.79 -11.12 -12.88
C ARG A 51 -6.42 -11.37 -13.51
N ILE A 52 -5.45 -11.68 -12.66
CA ILE A 52 -4.09 -12.04 -13.09
C ILE A 52 -4.00 -13.57 -13.17
N CYS A 53 -3.49 -14.08 -14.27
CA CYS A 53 -3.13 -15.49 -14.38
C CYS A 53 -1.63 -15.70 -14.27
N LYS A 54 -1.23 -16.91 -13.91
CA LYS A 54 0.17 -17.26 -13.82
C LYS A 54 0.81 -17.33 -15.21
N LEU A 55 2.00 -16.73 -15.32
CA LEU A 55 2.80 -16.81 -16.56
C LEU A 55 3.30 -18.25 -16.76
N TRP A 56 3.01 -18.85 -17.92
CA TRP A 56 3.50 -20.18 -18.28
C TRP A 56 5.03 -20.17 -18.42
N GLY A 57 5.64 -21.29 -18.02
CA GLY A 57 7.09 -21.42 -17.97
C GLY A 57 7.68 -21.08 -16.60
N THR A 58 6.89 -20.53 -15.66
CA THR A 58 7.33 -20.22 -14.30
C THR A 58 6.92 -21.30 -13.30
N ILE A 59 7.65 -21.42 -12.18
CA ILE A 59 7.33 -22.39 -11.13
C ILE A 59 6.23 -21.82 -10.23
N ALA A 60 5.18 -22.64 -9.98
CA ALA A 60 4.12 -22.31 -9.04
C ALA A 60 4.58 -22.58 -7.60
N GLN A 61 4.77 -21.51 -6.82
CA GLN A 61 5.28 -21.56 -5.43
C GLN A 61 4.27 -20.98 -4.44
N LYS A 62 3.00 -21.33 -4.54
CA LYS A 62 1.97 -20.88 -3.60
C LYS A 62 1.92 -21.82 -2.40
N GLY A 63 2.29 -21.33 -1.21
CA GLY A 63 2.37 -22.11 0.03
C GLY A 63 3.63 -23.00 0.11
N ALA A 64 3.73 -23.81 1.18
CA ALA A 64 4.81 -24.78 1.33
C ALA A 64 4.67 -25.93 0.33
N THR A 65 5.82 -26.45 -0.15
CA THR A 65 5.79 -27.66 -0.99
C THR A 65 5.55 -28.90 -0.12
N THR A 66 4.59 -29.73 -0.50
CA THR A 66 4.29 -31.02 0.14
C THR A 66 4.30 -32.14 -0.92
N PRO A 67 4.39 -33.41 -0.52
CA PRO A 67 4.30 -34.53 -1.48
C PRO A 67 3.01 -34.50 -2.32
N GLU A 68 1.88 -34.08 -1.72
CA GLU A 68 0.56 -33.99 -2.38
C GLU A 68 0.43 -32.71 -3.22
N ARG A 69 1.11 -31.64 -2.82
CA ARG A 69 1.10 -30.32 -3.49
C ARG A 69 2.52 -29.79 -3.75
N PRO A 70 3.32 -30.44 -4.57
CA PRO A 70 4.68 -29.97 -4.87
C PRO A 70 4.66 -28.71 -5.73
N HIS A 71 5.70 -27.90 -5.61
CA HIS A 71 5.94 -26.78 -6.52
C HIS A 71 6.20 -27.32 -7.93
N ARG A 72 5.37 -26.93 -8.91
CA ARG A 72 5.46 -27.40 -10.29
C ARG A 72 5.60 -26.24 -11.26
N LYS A 73 6.31 -26.49 -12.35
CA LYS A 73 6.42 -25.53 -13.47
C LYS A 73 5.08 -25.49 -14.22
N ALA A 74 4.54 -24.28 -14.41
CA ALA A 74 3.38 -24.06 -15.25
C ALA A 74 3.79 -24.25 -16.73
N TYR A 75 3.00 -24.94 -17.53
CA TYR A 75 3.25 -25.16 -18.96
C TYR A 75 1.96 -25.15 -19.76
N ILE A 76 2.09 -24.88 -21.06
CA ILE A 76 1.00 -25.05 -22.03
C ILE A 76 1.07 -26.48 -22.53
N GLU A 77 -0.08 -27.16 -22.52
CA GLU A 77 -0.19 -28.52 -23.04
C GLU A 77 0.15 -28.52 -24.54
N PRO A 78 1.04 -29.44 -25.01
CA PRO A 78 1.48 -29.45 -26.41
C PRO A 78 0.38 -29.61 -27.46
N SER A 79 -0.78 -30.17 -27.08
CA SER A 79 -1.96 -30.33 -27.94
C SER A 79 -2.77 -29.04 -28.13
N VAL A 80 -2.46 -27.95 -27.39
CA VAL A 80 -3.18 -26.69 -27.51
C VAL A 80 -2.81 -26.00 -28.81
N PRO A 81 -3.80 -25.46 -29.59
CA PRO A 81 -3.53 -24.70 -30.80
C PRO A 81 -2.60 -23.50 -30.56
N SER A 82 -1.78 -23.15 -31.54
CA SER A 82 -0.89 -22.00 -31.48
C SER A 82 -1.60 -20.64 -31.52
N SER A 83 -2.88 -20.62 -31.93
CA SER A 83 -3.76 -19.46 -31.94
C SER A 83 -5.06 -19.78 -31.21
N VAL A 84 -5.63 -18.78 -30.53
CA VAL A 84 -6.93 -18.88 -29.86
C VAL A 84 -7.90 -18.02 -30.65
N ASP A 85 -8.89 -18.68 -31.30
CA ASP A 85 -9.93 -17.99 -32.02
C ASP A 85 -10.90 -17.28 -31.07
N VAL A 86 -11.53 -16.21 -31.54
CA VAL A 86 -12.54 -15.48 -30.78
C VAL A 86 -13.82 -16.33 -30.78
N ASN A 87 -14.29 -16.68 -29.58
CA ASN A 87 -15.54 -17.42 -29.42
C ASN A 87 -16.75 -16.49 -29.53
N ASP A 88 -17.87 -17.05 -30.03
CA ASP A 88 -19.12 -16.32 -30.06
C ASP A 88 -19.66 -16.12 -28.65
N PHE A 89 -19.90 -14.87 -28.28
CA PHE A 89 -20.39 -14.50 -26.96
C PHE A 89 -21.78 -15.03 -26.66
N THR A 90 -22.60 -15.29 -27.70
CA THR A 90 -23.93 -15.89 -27.56
C THR A 90 -23.90 -17.28 -26.91
N LEU A 91 -22.80 -18.02 -27.08
CA LEU A 91 -22.61 -19.32 -26.41
C LEU A 91 -22.48 -19.13 -24.89
N LEU A 92 -21.76 -18.10 -24.47
CA LEU A 92 -21.59 -17.80 -23.04
C LEU A 92 -22.91 -17.28 -22.44
N GLN A 93 -23.64 -16.47 -23.18
CA GLN A 93 -24.97 -15.99 -22.78
C GLN A 93 -25.97 -17.15 -22.62
N ALA A 94 -25.93 -18.16 -23.51
CA ALA A 94 -26.75 -19.35 -23.38
C ALA A 94 -26.44 -20.14 -22.10
N LEU A 95 -25.14 -20.33 -21.76
CA LEU A 95 -24.74 -21.00 -20.52
C LEU A 95 -25.17 -20.19 -19.28
N ALA A 96 -25.08 -18.87 -19.34
CA ALA A 96 -25.54 -17.99 -18.27
C ALA A 96 -27.06 -18.05 -18.08
N ALA A 97 -27.82 -18.13 -19.17
CA ALA A 97 -29.29 -18.27 -19.16
C ALA A 97 -29.72 -19.62 -18.54
N GLU A 98 -29.03 -20.71 -18.90
CA GLU A 98 -29.29 -22.04 -18.29
C GLU A 98 -29.06 -22.02 -16.76
N PHE A 99 -28.08 -21.21 -16.27
CA PHE A 99 -27.90 -21.03 -14.85
C PHE A 99 -29.03 -20.27 -14.18
N GLU A 100 -29.57 -19.25 -14.85
CA GLU A 100 -30.72 -18.47 -14.36
C GLU A 100 -32.02 -19.27 -14.36
N GLU A 101 -32.25 -20.09 -15.37
CA GLU A 101 -33.42 -20.98 -15.45
C GLU A 101 -33.36 -22.12 -14.44
N ASN A 102 -32.16 -22.67 -14.17
CA ASN A 102 -31.93 -23.76 -13.22
C ASN A 102 -31.51 -23.28 -11.83
N LYS A 103 -31.54 -21.98 -11.59
CA LYS A 103 -31.25 -21.44 -10.26
C LYS A 103 -32.22 -22.08 -9.27
N PRO A 104 -31.79 -22.92 -8.30
CA PRO A 104 -32.63 -23.22 -7.16
C PRO A 104 -32.97 -21.85 -6.61
N SER A 105 -34.23 -21.51 -6.53
CA SER A 105 -34.69 -20.26 -5.96
C SER A 105 -33.94 -20.11 -4.66
N ALA A 106 -32.94 -19.19 -4.65
CA ALA A 106 -32.25 -18.85 -3.43
C ALA A 106 -33.33 -18.51 -2.41
N PRO A 107 -33.30 -19.06 -1.19
CA PRO A 107 -34.18 -18.58 -0.19
C PRO A 107 -33.85 -17.08 -0.10
N VAL A 108 -34.82 -16.27 -0.43
CA VAL A 108 -34.84 -14.87 -0.04
C VAL A 108 -34.67 -14.95 1.47
N GLN A 109 -33.51 -14.54 1.97
CA GLN A 109 -33.33 -14.27 3.37
C GLN A 109 -34.13 -12.99 3.68
N ASP A 110 -35.46 -13.13 3.62
CA ASP A 110 -36.29 -12.36 4.50
C ASP A 110 -36.07 -12.94 5.90
N THR A 111 -35.23 -12.29 6.66
CA THR A 111 -35.17 -12.44 8.11
C THR A 111 -36.52 -12.01 8.68
N ILE A 112 -37.53 -12.84 8.48
CA ILE A 112 -38.76 -12.75 9.26
C ILE A 112 -38.51 -13.61 10.49
N GLN A 113 -38.36 -12.93 11.61
CA GLN A 113 -38.44 -13.53 12.93
C GLN A 113 -39.70 -14.41 12.96
N THR A 114 -39.53 -15.71 13.13
CA THR A 114 -40.60 -16.67 13.35
C THR A 114 -41.22 -16.43 14.69
N GLU A 115 -42.23 -15.54 14.76
CA GLU A 115 -43.26 -15.67 15.79
C GLU A 115 -44.15 -16.85 15.39
N LYS A 116 -44.14 -17.92 16.18
CA LYS A 116 -45.20 -18.96 16.20
C LYS A 116 -46.53 -18.31 16.57
N LYS A 117 -47.27 -17.79 15.59
CA LYS A 117 -48.69 -17.44 15.71
C LYS A 117 -49.43 -18.03 14.51
N GLY A 118 -50.57 -18.68 14.78
CA GLY A 118 -51.49 -19.43 13.98
C GLY A 118 -51.38 -19.26 12.48
N LYS A 119 -51.47 -20.39 11.76
CA LYS A 119 -51.43 -20.43 10.29
C LYS A 119 -52.42 -19.38 9.77
N PHE A 120 -51.92 -18.42 8.94
CA PHE A 120 -52.75 -17.51 8.19
C PHE A 120 -53.66 -18.28 7.25
N ASP A 121 -54.95 -18.08 7.34
CA ASP A 121 -55.95 -18.77 6.51
C ASP A 121 -56.09 -18.00 5.17
N LEU A 122 -55.31 -18.41 4.17
CA LEU A 122 -55.34 -17.78 2.85
C LEU A 122 -56.64 -18.00 2.13
N GLN A 123 -57.32 -19.16 2.35
CA GLN A 123 -58.60 -19.43 1.69
C GLN A 123 -59.69 -18.52 2.20
N LYS A 124 -59.70 -18.31 3.51
CA LYS A 124 -60.60 -17.33 4.13
C LYS A 124 -60.33 -15.92 3.64
N PHE A 125 -59.05 -15.49 3.57
CA PHE A 125 -58.67 -14.18 3.07
C PHE A 125 -59.14 -13.97 1.59
N ILE A 126 -58.93 -14.96 0.73
CA ILE A 126 -59.41 -14.93 -0.68
C ILE A 126 -60.96 -14.78 -0.74
N SER A 127 -61.66 -15.50 0.11
CA SER A 127 -63.12 -15.44 0.19
C SER A 127 -63.64 -14.12 0.73
N ASP A 128 -63.06 -13.66 1.85
CA ASP A 128 -63.52 -12.42 2.54
C ASP A 128 -63.31 -11.17 1.67
N HIS A 129 -62.31 -11.18 0.82
CA HIS A 129 -61.97 -10.04 -0.06
C HIS A 129 -62.41 -10.25 -1.54
N ASN A 130 -63.15 -11.32 -1.82
CA ASN A 130 -63.64 -11.65 -3.18
C ASN A 130 -62.53 -11.63 -4.26
N ILE A 131 -61.35 -12.16 -3.94
CA ILE A 131 -60.23 -12.16 -4.86
C ILE A 131 -60.52 -13.11 -6.03
N PRO A 132 -60.48 -12.65 -7.31
CA PRO A 132 -60.90 -13.42 -8.45
C PRO A 132 -59.87 -14.51 -8.80
N VAL A 133 -60.05 -15.73 -8.27
CA VAL A 133 -59.19 -16.89 -8.52
C VAL A 133 -59.78 -17.67 -9.70
N LYS A 134 -58.99 -17.84 -10.77
CA LYS A 134 -59.33 -18.59 -11.96
C LYS A 134 -59.17 -20.11 -11.81
N SER A 135 -58.08 -20.52 -11.15
CA SER A 135 -57.77 -21.92 -10.87
C SER A 135 -56.81 -22.07 -9.71
N VAL A 136 -56.83 -23.27 -9.08
CA VAL A 136 -55.88 -23.62 -8.02
C VAL A 136 -55.06 -24.82 -8.51
N GLU A 137 -53.75 -24.70 -8.48
CA GLU A 137 -52.81 -25.73 -8.91
C GLU A 137 -51.91 -26.13 -7.73
N ASN A 138 -51.64 -27.43 -7.58
CA ASN A 138 -50.64 -27.92 -6.61
C ASN A 138 -49.36 -28.25 -7.37
N THR A 139 -48.26 -27.68 -6.96
CA THR A 139 -46.96 -27.95 -7.55
C THR A 139 -46.29 -29.18 -6.89
N PRO A 140 -45.36 -29.87 -7.57
CA PRO A 140 -44.74 -31.09 -7.05
C PRO A 140 -44.04 -30.94 -5.71
N ASP A 141 -43.61 -29.72 -5.35
CA ASP A 141 -42.97 -29.35 -4.07
C ASP A 141 -43.97 -29.09 -2.94
N GLY A 142 -45.28 -29.28 -3.22
CA GLY A 142 -46.35 -29.09 -2.26
C GLY A 142 -46.81 -27.64 -2.11
N THR A 143 -46.33 -26.70 -2.92
CA THR A 143 -46.81 -25.31 -2.96
C THR A 143 -48.18 -25.26 -3.63
N VAL A 144 -49.15 -24.58 -2.99
CA VAL A 144 -50.46 -24.29 -3.57
C VAL A 144 -50.43 -22.97 -4.30
N LYS A 145 -50.76 -22.97 -5.59
CA LYS A 145 -50.75 -21.79 -6.45
C LYS A 145 -52.18 -21.40 -6.84
N TYR A 146 -52.63 -20.23 -6.42
CA TYR A 146 -53.90 -19.62 -6.76
C TYR A 146 -53.71 -18.71 -7.98
N ILE A 147 -54.07 -19.15 -9.16
CA ILE A 147 -53.99 -18.37 -10.40
C ILE A 147 -55.16 -17.40 -10.42
N LEU A 148 -54.88 -16.14 -10.64
CA LEU A 148 -55.89 -15.07 -10.64
C LEU A 148 -56.44 -14.85 -12.03
N GLU A 149 -57.69 -14.33 -12.14
CA GLU A 149 -58.30 -13.96 -13.43
C GLU A 149 -57.59 -12.75 -14.05
N HIS A 150 -57.11 -11.82 -13.22
CA HIS A 150 -56.31 -10.65 -13.57
C HIS A 150 -55.37 -10.26 -12.42
N CYS A 151 -54.40 -9.40 -12.71
CA CYS A 151 -53.51 -8.84 -11.67
C CYS A 151 -54.30 -7.95 -10.71
N LEU A 152 -54.01 -8.04 -9.42
CA LEU A 152 -54.68 -7.25 -8.37
C LEU A 152 -54.27 -5.76 -8.38
N PHE A 153 -53.24 -5.41 -9.09
CA PHE A 153 -52.70 -4.04 -9.20
C PHE A 153 -52.95 -3.41 -10.58
N ASP A 154 -53.30 -4.21 -11.58
CA ASP A 154 -53.59 -3.72 -12.92
C ASP A 154 -54.50 -4.74 -13.65
N GLU A 155 -55.79 -4.39 -13.79
CA GLU A 155 -56.80 -5.27 -14.41
C GLU A 155 -56.59 -5.53 -15.91
N SER A 156 -55.73 -4.77 -16.55
CA SER A 156 -55.37 -5.02 -17.96
C SER A 156 -54.49 -6.27 -18.13
N HIS A 157 -53.82 -6.72 -17.07
CA HIS A 157 -53.01 -7.94 -17.04
C HIS A 157 -53.91 -9.17 -16.80
N LYS A 158 -54.38 -9.81 -17.88
CA LYS A 158 -55.32 -10.92 -17.86
C LYS A 158 -54.64 -12.24 -18.23
N GLY A 159 -55.20 -13.36 -17.76
CA GLY A 159 -54.78 -14.68 -18.16
C GLY A 159 -54.15 -15.50 -17.01
N LYS A 160 -52.95 -16.07 -17.21
CA LYS A 160 -52.20 -16.81 -16.19
C LYS A 160 -51.04 -15.99 -15.61
N ASP A 161 -51.13 -14.70 -15.75
CA ASP A 161 -49.97 -13.81 -15.54
C ASP A 161 -49.81 -13.36 -14.08
N ALA A 162 -50.78 -13.59 -13.19
CA ALA A 162 -50.72 -13.27 -11.78
C ALA A 162 -51.17 -14.45 -10.90
N ALA A 163 -50.47 -14.68 -9.81
CA ALA A 163 -50.79 -15.76 -8.87
C ALA A 163 -50.37 -15.45 -7.44
N ILE A 164 -51.13 -16.01 -6.48
CA ILE A 164 -50.78 -16.09 -5.07
C ILE A 164 -50.25 -17.49 -4.77
N PHE A 165 -49.18 -17.59 -3.99
CA PHE A 165 -48.52 -18.86 -3.64
C PHE A 165 -48.60 -19.08 -2.13
N GLN A 166 -48.91 -20.31 -1.71
CA GLN A 166 -48.80 -20.77 -0.33
C GLN A 166 -47.90 -21.98 -0.27
N LYS A 167 -46.75 -21.83 0.36
CA LYS A 167 -45.78 -22.93 0.53
C LYS A 167 -46.17 -23.85 1.69
N THR A 168 -45.56 -25.03 1.75
CA THR A 168 -45.79 -26.04 2.78
C THR A 168 -45.47 -25.58 4.18
N ASP A 169 -44.55 -24.61 4.33
CA ASP A 169 -44.18 -23.96 5.61
C ASP A 169 -45.20 -22.87 6.04
N GLY A 170 -46.21 -22.60 5.20
CA GLY A 170 -47.22 -21.60 5.42
C GLY A 170 -46.84 -20.21 4.92
N SER A 171 -45.67 -20.01 4.35
CA SER A 171 -45.25 -18.73 3.74
C SER A 171 -46.08 -18.39 2.52
N LEU A 172 -46.39 -17.10 2.32
CA LEU A 172 -47.21 -16.58 1.27
C LEU A 172 -46.40 -15.72 0.30
N GLY A 173 -46.69 -15.83 -0.99
CA GLY A 173 -46.10 -15.03 -2.04
C GLY A 173 -47.16 -14.53 -3.03
N TYR A 174 -46.85 -13.44 -3.71
CA TYR A 174 -47.60 -12.95 -4.87
C TYR A 174 -46.63 -12.63 -6.00
N LYS A 175 -47.01 -12.92 -7.23
CA LYS A 175 -46.23 -12.54 -8.39
C LYS A 175 -47.15 -12.27 -9.59
N CYS A 176 -46.91 -11.15 -10.26
CA CYS A 176 -47.36 -10.86 -11.61
C CYS A 176 -46.12 -10.90 -12.54
N PHE A 177 -46.28 -11.50 -13.72
CA PHE A 177 -45.17 -11.68 -14.68
C PHE A 177 -44.95 -10.47 -15.59
N HIS A 178 -45.73 -9.39 -15.45
CA HIS A 178 -45.52 -8.14 -16.17
C HIS A 178 -44.47 -7.25 -15.46
N ASN A 179 -43.62 -6.60 -16.24
CA ASN A 179 -42.53 -5.76 -15.73
C ASN A 179 -43.04 -4.59 -14.87
N SER A 180 -44.20 -4.02 -15.17
CA SER A 180 -44.83 -2.93 -14.42
C SER A 180 -45.28 -3.33 -13.01
N CYS A 181 -45.35 -4.63 -12.70
CA CYS A 181 -45.76 -5.15 -11.39
C CYS A 181 -44.66 -6.02 -10.75
N SER A 182 -43.41 -5.94 -11.23
CA SER A 182 -42.28 -6.76 -10.75
C SER A 182 -41.90 -6.48 -9.30
N ASP A 183 -42.24 -5.31 -8.79
CA ASP A 183 -42.03 -4.84 -7.42
C ASP A 183 -43.16 -5.21 -6.45
N LYS A 184 -44.26 -5.82 -6.94
CA LYS A 184 -45.43 -6.18 -6.11
C LYS A 184 -45.27 -7.56 -5.51
N HIS A 185 -45.39 -7.64 -4.19
CA HIS A 185 -45.25 -8.87 -3.39
C HIS A 185 -46.49 -9.13 -2.53
N TRP A 186 -46.51 -10.22 -1.76
CA TRP A 186 -47.61 -10.57 -0.87
C TRP A 186 -47.93 -9.46 0.15
N LYS A 187 -46.96 -8.74 0.64
CA LYS A 187 -47.17 -7.61 1.53
C LYS A 187 -48.04 -6.53 0.92
N ASP A 188 -47.81 -6.22 -0.36
CA ASP A 188 -48.58 -5.20 -1.09
C ASP A 188 -50.00 -5.67 -1.34
N VAL A 189 -50.22 -6.96 -1.66
CA VAL A 189 -51.56 -7.58 -1.75
C VAL A 189 -52.28 -7.46 -0.42
N ARG A 190 -51.61 -7.76 0.70
CA ARG A 190 -52.20 -7.69 2.02
C ARG A 190 -52.64 -6.25 2.37
N LEU A 191 -51.76 -5.27 2.09
CA LEU A 191 -52.04 -3.85 2.33
C LEU A 191 -53.13 -3.26 1.42
N LEU A 192 -53.31 -3.86 0.20
CA LEU A 192 -54.35 -3.43 -0.71
C LEU A 192 -55.77 -3.71 -0.18
N PHE A 193 -55.97 -4.84 0.50
CA PHE A 193 -57.23 -5.26 1.06
C PHE A 193 -57.41 -4.95 2.55
N GLU A 194 -56.31 -4.92 3.29
CA GLU A 194 -56.26 -4.65 4.71
C GLU A 194 -55.15 -3.59 4.99
N PRO A 195 -55.43 -2.28 4.80
CA PRO A 195 -54.44 -1.23 4.92
C PRO A 195 -53.69 -1.22 6.26
N ASP A 196 -54.39 -1.61 7.34
CA ASP A 196 -53.87 -1.62 8.70
C ASP A 196 -53.26 -2.99 9.09
N ALA A 197 -53.09 -3.92 8.14
CA ALA A 197 -52.67 -5.30 8.42
C ALA A 197 -51.30 -5.40 9.09
N TYR A 198 -50.44 -4.43 8.85
CA TYR A 198 -49.10 -4.32 9.42
C TYR A 198 -48.94 -3.12 10.35
N ASP A 199 -50.00 -2.32 10.58
CA ASP A 199 -49.99 -1.33 11.63
C ASP A 199 -49.96 -2.07 12.96
N LYS A 200 -48.96 -1.80 13.77
CA LYS A 200 -48.86 -2.39 15.10
C LYS A 200 -50.08 -1.98 15.89
N LYS A 201 -51.07 -2.89 16.02
CA LYS A 201 -52.07 -2.75 17.08
C LYS A 201 -51.31 -2.62 18.38
N THR A 202 -51.43 -1.48 19.02
CA THR A 202 -51.04 -1.27 20.43
C THR A 202 -51.93 -2.16 21.26
N ASP A 203 -51.59 -3.42 21.39
CA ASP A 203 -52.10 -4.23 22.50
C ASP A 203 -51.47 -3.65 23.77
N ASN A 204 -52.33 -2.91 24.50
CA ASN A 204 -52.07 -2.60 25.89
C ASN A 204 -51.99 -3.91 26.68
N ASN A 205 -50.80 -4.48 26.81
CA ASN A 205 -50.27 -5.10 28.01
C ASN A 205 -48.92 -5.75 27.67
N THR A 206 -47.94 -5.33 28.44
CA THR A 206 -46.51 -5.64 28.37
C THR A 206 -45.75 -4.87 27.29
N LYS A 207 -45.57 -3.57 27.45
CA LYS A 207 -44.29 -2.94 27.21
C LYS A 207 -43.25 -3.72 28.04
N ARG A 208 -42.60 -4.75 27.45
CA ARG A 208 -41.22 -4.95 27.76
C ARG A 208 -40.55 -3.66 27.34
N GLU A 209 -40.27 -2.79 28.28
CA GLU A 209 -39.28 -1.73 28.09
C GLU A 209 -38.09 -2.42 27.45
N LYS A 210 -37.82 -2.09 26.17
CA LYS A 210 -36.58 -2.46 25.53
C LYS A 210 -35.55 -1.79 26.43
N LYS A 211 -34.91 -2.56 27.33
CA LYS A 211 -33.89 -2.06 28.22
C LYS A 211 -32.82 -1.53 27.25
N LEU A 212 -32.84 -0.20 27.05
CA LEU A 212 -31.85 0.47 26.22
C LEU A 212 -30.48 -0.02 26.72
N SER A 213 -29.64 -0.42 25.80
CA SER A 213 -28.27 -0.80 26.15
C SER A 213 -27.65 0.34 26.97
N VAL A 214 -26.87 0.00 27.97
CA VAL A 214 -26.10 0.99 28.75
C VAL A 214 -25.13 1.77 27.83
N TYR A 215 -24.84 1.24 26.65
CA TYR A 215 -24.00 1.86 25.65
C TYR A 215 -24.75 2.78 24.68
N ASP A 216 -26.10 2.73 24.65
CA ASP A 216 -26.93 3.50 23.73
C ASP A 216 -27.24 4.91 24.33
N VAL A 217 -26.39 5.88 23.96
CA VAL A 217 -26.50 7.27 24.46
C VAL A 217 -27.37 8.15 23.58
N ASP A 218 -27.61 7.76 22.32
CA ASP A 218 -28.43 8.50 21.36
C ASP A 218 -29.87 7.94 21.23
N GLY A 219 -30.18 6.85 21.94
CA GLY A 219 -31.51 6.23 21.99
C GLY A 219 -31.96 5.59 20.67
N THR A 220 -31.07 5.41 19.72
CA THR A 220 -31.40 4.87 18.38
C THR A 220 -31.52 3.35 18.34
N GLY A 221 -30.97 2.65 19.31
CA GLY A 221 -30.82 1.17 19.27
C GLY A 221 -29.89 0.69 18.18
N LEU A 222 -29.15 1.58 17.52
CA LEU A 222 -28.22 1.29 16.43
C LEU A 222 -26.78 1.51 16.88
N LEU A 223 -25.84 0.78 16.28
CA LEU A 223 -24.43 1.06 16.47
C LEU A 223 -24.04 2.33 15.70
N THR A 224 -23.92 3.44 16.42
CA THR A 224 -23.46 4.75 15.91
C THR A 224 -22.06 5.08 16.42
N ILE A 225 -21.47 6.17 15.90
CA ILE A 225 -20.18 6.68 16.41
C ILE A 225 -20.29 7.06 17.88
N ALA A 226 -21.39 7.71 18.28
CA ALA A 226 -21.64 8.13 19.66
C ALA A 226 -21.72 6.91 20.60
N ASN A 227 -22.48 5.90 20.21
CA ASN A 227 -22.67 4.69 20.98
C ASN A 227 -21.38 3.87 21.11
N LEU A 228 -20.58 3.78 20.04
CA LEU A 228 -19.27 3.11 20.12
C LEU A 228 -18.28 3.91 20.98
N LYS A 229 -18.24 5.25 20.88
CA LYS A 229 -17.42 6.10 21.77
C LYS A 229 -17.78 5.88 23.24
N ASN A 230 -19.08 5.80 23.56
CA ASN A 230 -19.53 5.53 24.93
C ASN A 230 -19.13 4.12 25.41
N TYR A 231 -19.30 3.10 24.55
CA TYR A 231 -18.84 1.74 24.86
C TYR A 231 -17.34 1.71 25.19
N LEU A 232 -16.50 2.28 24.32
CA LEU A 232 -15.05 2.35 24.53
C LEU A 232 -14.71 3.02 25.87
N LYS A 233 -15.38 4.15 26.18
CA LYS A 233 -15.21 4.87 27.44
C LYS A 233 -15.57 4.01 28.66
N ILE A 234 -16.70 3.30 28.62
CA ILE A 234 -17.17 2.45 29.74
C ILE A 234 -16.21 1.27 29.94
N LYS A 235 -15.70 0.66 28.88
CA LYS A 235 -14.74 -0.46 28.93
C LYS A 235 -13.32 0.00 29.28
N GLY A 236 -13.04 1.29 29.22
CA GLY A 236 -11.67 1.82 29.36
C GLY A 236 -10.78 1.47 28.18
N TYR A 237 -11.37 1.29 27.00
CA TYR A 237 -10.67 1.05 25.76
C TYR A 237 -10.36 2.38 25.07
N GLU A 238 -9.15 2.50 24.55
CA GLU A 238 -8.74 3.66 23.77
C GLU A 238 -8.30 3.23 22.38
N VAL A 239 -8.60 4.06 21.40
CA VAL A 239 -8.15 3.89 20.02
C VAL A 239 -7.57 5.20 19.50
N HIS A 240 -6.39 5.13 18.95
CA HIS A 240 -5.64 6.25 18.40
C HIS A 240 -5.19 5.95 16.98
N TYR A 241 -4.99 6.99 16.17
CA TYR A 241 -4.30 6.87 14.89
C TYR A 241 -2.84 7.29 15.06
N ASN A 242 -1.92 6.33 15.02
CA ASN A 242 -0.49 6.61 15.05
C ASN A 242 -0.05 7.20 13.71
N ILE A 243 0.37 8.47 13.71
CA ILE A 243 0.72 9.19 12.49
C ILE A 243 2.11 8.83 11.94
N ILE A 244 2.96 8.13 12.69
CA ILE A 244 4.24 7.59 12.21
C ILE A 244 4.01 6.21 11.56
N LYS A 245 3.24 5.34 12.23
CA LYS A 245 2.93 3.98 11.75
C LYS A 245 1.86 3.94 10.68
N HIS A 246 1.07 4.99 10.54
CA HIS A 246 -0.12 5.07 9.68
C HIS A 246 -1.13 3.95 9.97
N SER A 247 -1.28 3.59 11.23
CA SER A 247 -2.12 2.49 11.71
C SER A 247 -2.89 2.85 12.97
N LEU A 248 -3.93 2.07 13.25
CA LEU A 248 -4.66 2.17 14.51
C LEU A 248 -3.84 1.52 15.63
N GLU A 249 -3.79 2.19 16.77
CA GLU A 249 -3.25 1.66 18.01
C GLU A 249 -4.36 1.57 19.06
N TYR A 250 -4.31 0.52 19.85
CA TYR A 250 -5.32 0.19 20.84
C TYR A 250 -4.68 0.05 22.20
N SER A 251 -5.37 0.54 23.25
CA SER A 251 -4.98 0.34 24.65
C SER A 251 -6.18 0.01 25.52
N GLY A 252 -5.93 -0.51 26.71
CA GLY A 252 -6.98 -0.87 27.68
C GLY A 252 -7.59 -2.27 27.49
N PHE A 253 -7.30 -3.02 26.43
CA PHE A 253 -7.85 -4.35 26.13
C PHE A 253 -7.20 -5.43 27.00
N LYS A 254 -7.59 -5.48 28.27
CA LYS A 254 -7.03 -6.44 29.24
C LYS A 254 -7.38 -7.89 28.86
N GLY A 255 -6.40 -8.79 28.91
CA GLY A 255 -6.59 -10.22 28.61
C GLY A 255 -6.45 -10.58 27.13
N HIS A 256 -6.18 -9.62 26.25
CA HIS A 256 -5.94 -9.84 24.83
C HIS A 256 -4.48 -9.55 24.46
N SER A 257 -3.95 -10.25 23.46
CA SER A 257 -2.59 -10.02 22.95
C SER A 257 -2.52 -8.67 22.23
N HIS A 258 -1.63 -7.79 22.66
CA HIS A 258 -1.44 -6.47 22.04
C HIS A 258 -0.98 -6.56 20.57
N ASP A 259 -0.18 -7.57 20.22
CA ASP A 259 0.42 -7.71 18.88
C ASP A 259 -0.63 -7.94 17.79
N HIS A 260 -1.80 -8.48 18.14
CA HIS A 260 -2.89 -8.80 17.21
C HIS A 260 -4.10 -7.88 17.34
N LEU A 261 -4.10 -6.92 18.26
CA LEU A 261 -5.23 -6.01 18.46
C LEU A 261 -5.64 -5.24 17.21
N PRO A 262 -4.73 -4.77 16.33
CA PRO A 262 -5.13 -4.08 15.11
C PRO A 262 -6.08 -4.90 14.22
N GLU A 263 -5.95 -6.20 14.22
CA GLU A 263 -6.78 -7.13 13.43
C GLU A 263 -7.99 -7.65 14.23
N THR A 264 -7.84 -7.85 15.54
CA THR A 264 -8.82 -8.56 16.37
C THR A 264 -9.77 -7.64 17.14
N ALA A 265 -9.39 -6.39 17.42
CA ALA A 265 -10.22 -5.47 18.20
C ALA A 265 -11.66 -5.29 17.66
N PRO A 266 -11.90 -5.16 16.34
CA PRO A 266 -13.27 -5.08 15.83
C PRO A 266 -14.12 -6.30 16.16
N THR A 267 -13.51 -7.50 16.15
CA THR A 267 -14.19 -8.77 16.48
C THR A 267 -14.46 -8.90 17.97
N ILE A 268 -13.49 -8.52 18.82
CA ILE A 268 -13.67 -8.48 20.28
C ILE A 268 -14.83 -7.54 20.67
N ILE A 269 -14.86 -6.35 20.10
CA ILE A 269 -15.92 -5.38 20.34
C ILE A 269 -17.25 -5.89 19.78
N TYR A 270 -17.25 -6.57 18.64
CA TYR A 270 -18.45 -7.16 18.06
C TYR A 270 -19.06 -8.21 18.98
N ASP A 271 -18.25 -9.07 19.58
CA ASP A 271 -18.73 -10.10 20.50
C ASP A 271 -19.50 -9.50 21.68
N ASP A 272 -19.03 -8.41 22.24
CA ASP A 272 -19.71 -7.66 23.31
C ASP A 272 -20.99 -6.95 22.84
N LEU A 273 -21.03 -6.44 21.60
CA LEU A 273 -22.08 -5.52 21.14
C LEU A 273 -23.13 -6.15 20.21
N GLN A 274 -22.95 -7.41 19.75
CA GLN A 274 -23.84 -8.04 18.78
C GLN A 274 -25.29 -8.21 19.28
N THR A 275 -25.49 -8.33 20.60
CA THR A 275 -26.82 -8.40 21.22
C THR A 275 -27.36 -7.07 21.70
N GLU A 276 -26.52 -6.05 21.77
CA GLU A 276 -26.86 -4.73 22.32
C GLU A 276 -27.43 -3.78 21.23
N PHE A 277 -26.99 -3.92 19.98
CA PHE A 277 -27.35 -3.05 18.89
C PHE A 277 -27.85 -3.81 17.66
N GLU A 278 -28.89 -3.26 17.01
CA GLU A 278 -29.37 -3.77 15.72
C GLU A 278 -28.34 -3.50 14.61
N LYS A 279 -28.23 -4.44 13.67
CA LYS A 279 -27.32 -4.35 12.52
C LYS A 279 -25.84 -4.10 12.90
N CYS A 280 -25.41 -4.64 14.04
CA CYS A 280 -24.01 -4.65 14.44
C CYS A 280 -23.21 -5.65 13.59
N SER A 281 -21.97 -5.29 13.21
CA SER A 281 -21.02 -6.19 12.56
C SER A 281 -19.58 -5.71 12.82
N ALA A 282 -18.63 -6.64 12.82
CA ALA A 282 -17.21 -6.31 13.02
C ALA A 282 -16.69 -5.34 11.94
N ALA A 283 -17.17 -5.45 10.69
CA ALA A 283 -16.82 -4.52 9.61
C ALA A 283 -17.29 -3.09 9.89
N LYS A 284 -18.55 -2.93 10.36
CA LYS A 284 -19.08 -1.61 10.74
C LYS A 284 -18.34 -1.03 11.93
N ILE A 285 -17.96 -1.86 12.89
CA ILE A 285 -17.13 -1.45 14.04
C ILE A 285 -15.78 -0.95 13.55
N ALA A 286 -15.10 -1.68 12.66
CA ALA A 286 -13.82 -1.27 12.09
C ALA A 286 -13.91 0.09 11.38
N ASP A 287 -14.95 0.32 10.57
CA ASP A 287 -15.17 1.61 9.90
C ASP A 287 -15.37 2.75 10.92
N ILE A 288 -16.15 2.53 11.99
CA ILE A 288 -16.36 3.54 13.03
C ILE A 288 -15.09 3.77 13.86
N LEU A 289 -14.33 2.72 14.20
CA LEU A 289 -13.05 2.86 14.91
C LEU A 289 -12.06 3.70 14.12
N LEU A 290 -12.02 3.55 12.80
CA LEU A 290 -11.18 4.38 11.92
C LEU A 290 -11.58 5.87 12.02
N VAL A 291 -12.87 6.17 12.04
CA VAL A 291 -13.36 7.56 12.23
C VAL A 291 -12.95 8.10 13.60
N ILE A 292 -13.18 7.32 14.67
CA ILE A 292 -12.83 7.73 16.04
C ILE A 292 -11.33 7.99 16.17
N ALA A 293 -10.50 7.09 15.61
CA ALA A 293 -9.04 7.22 15.65
C ALA A 293 -8.54 8.39 14.81
N ALA A 294 -9.18 8.67 13.66
CA ALA A 294 -8.83 9.82 12.81
C ALA A 294 -9.01 11.17 13.52
N ASP A 295 -9.99 11.25 14.43
CA ASP A 295 -10.19 12.40 15.33
C ASP A 295 -9.19 12.43 16.50
N ASN A 296 -8.52 11.30 16.79
CA ASN A 296 -7.61 11.10 17.91
C ASN A 296 -6.22 10.67 17.42
N LYS A 297 -5.55 11.57 16.71
CA LYS A 297 -4.20 11.34 16.17
C LYS A 297 -3.17 11.52 17.24
N VAL A 298 -2.19 10.60 17.27
CA VAL A 298 -1.07 10.64 18.20
C VAL A 298 0.26 10.54 17.47
N ASN A 299 1.25 11.25 17.97
CA ASN A 299 2.66 11.08 17.65
C ASN A 299 3.39 10.66 18.94
N PRO A 300 3.53 9.35 19.19
CA PRO A 300 4.09 8.88 20.46
C PRO A 300 5.50 9.38 20.72
N ILE A 301 6.35 9.44 19.69
CA ILE A 301 7.72 9.90 19.80
C ILE A 301 7.76 11.40 20.14
N LEU A 302 6.99 12.21 19.45
CA LEU A 302 6.91 13.65 19.75
C LEU A 302 6.41 13.90 21.16
N ASN A 303 5.38 13.16 21.60
CA ASN A 303 4.84 13.27 22.97
C ASN A 303 5.90 12.94 24.02
N MET A 304 6.70 11.88 23.81
CA MET A 304 7.80 11.53 24.72
C MET A 304 8.84 12.64 24.78
N ILE A 305 9.29 13.15 23.65
CA ILE A 305 10.33 14.17 23.55
C ILE A 305 9.88 15.49 24.18
N THR A 306 8.66 15.93 23.87
CA THR A 306 8.15 17.24 24.37
C THR A 306 7.76 17.20 25.84
N SER A 307 7.44 16.02 26.38
CA SER A 307 7.18 15.83 27.82
C SER A 307 8.45 15.73 28.65
N ALA A 308 9.59 15.41 28.03
CA ALA A 308 10.86 15.29 28.74
C ALA A 308 11.51 16.67 28.95
N LYS A 309 11.97 16.92 30.19
CA LYS A 309 12.77 18.08 30.49
C LYS A 309 14.24 17.71 30.36
N TRP A 310 15.00 18.44 29.51
CA TRP A 310 16.43 18.23 29.37
C TRP A 310 17.16 18.50 30.70
N ASP A 311 18.04 17.59 31.10
CA ASP A 311 18.82 17.62 32.35
C ASP A 311 20.06 18.51 32.30
N GLY A 312 20.36 19.12 31.14
CA GLY A 312 21.51 20.02 30.95
C GLY A 312 22.80 19.31 30.53
N LYS A 313 22.85 17.97 30.40
CA LYS A 313 24.05 17.25 29.95
C LYS A 313 24.11 17.22 28.42
N ASP A 314 25.33 17.44 27.88
CA ASP A 314 25.55 17.42 26.42
C ASP A 314 25.74 16.00 25.89
N ARG A 315 24.66 15.39 25.43
CA ARG A 315 24.67 14.04 24.84
C ARG A 315 25.06 14.02 23.37
N ILE A 316 25.03 15.17 22.71
CA ILE A 316 25.58 15.28 21.36
C ILE A 316 27.11 15.13 21.43
N GLU A 317 27.74 15.76 22.40
CA GLU A 317 29.18 15.57 22.64
C GLU A 317 29.51 14.13 23.07
N GLU A 318 28.61 13.46 23.79
CA GLU A 318 28.76 12.05 24.14
C GLU A 318 28.74 11.15 22.91
N ILE A 319 27.88 11.43 21.89
CA ILE A 319 27.89 10.72 20.60
C ILE A 319 29.26 10.87 19.91
N TYR A 320 29.78 12.09 19.86
CA TYR A 320 31.11 12.33 19.27
C TYR A 320 32.20 11.52 19.96
N ASN A 321 32.13 11.42 21.29
CA ASN A 321 33.09 10.63 22.08
C ASN A 321 32.92 9.12 21.83
N ILE A 322 31.67 8.59 21.74
CA ILE A 322 31.41 7.18 21.45
C ILE A 322 32.03 6.77 20.10
N PHE A 323 31.92 7.63 19.09
CA PHE A 323 32.44 7.36 17.76
C PHE A 323 33.82 7.96 17.50
N CYS A 324 34.48 8.48 18.52
CA CYS A 324 35.80 9.12 18.46
C CYS A 324 35.92 10.22 17.38
N ILE A 325 34.86 11.02 17.23
CA ILE A 325 34.84 12.12 16.26
C ILE A 325 35.51 13.35 16.90
N GLY A 326 36.72 13.65 16.48
CA GLY A 326 37.52 14.74 17.02
C GLY A 326 36.91 16.11 16.74
N LYS A 327 37.38 17.11 17.48
CA LYS A 327 36.95 18.52 17.34
C LYS A 327 37.41 19.13 16.02
N GLU A 328 38.43 18.56 15.40
CA GLU A 328 38.97 18.94 14.09
C GLU A 328 38.04 18.55 12.95
N ASP A 329 37.28 17.46 13.07
CA ASP A 329 36.26 17.07 12.05
C ASP A 329 34.95 17.82 12.30
N LYS A 330 34.98 19.12 12.04
CA LYS A 330 33.82 20.01 12.20
C LYS A 330 32.65 19.57 11.32
N LEU A 331 32.92 19.09 10.11
CA LEU A 331 31.90 18.66 9.19
C LEU A 331 31.12 17.46 9.73
N SER A 332 31.78 16.40 10.20
CA SER A 332 31.11 15.23 10.77
C SER A 332 30.27 15.60 12.00
N ARG A 333 30.78 16.46 12.85
CA ARG A 333 30.06 16.94 14.05
C ARG A 333 28.79 17.72 13.65
N GLU A 334 28.89 18.61 12.68
CA GLU A 334 27.73 19.38 12.22
C GLU A 334 26.72 18.50 11.46
N ILE A 335 27.16 17.55 10.62
CA ILE A 335 26.30 16.58 9.96
C ILE A 335 25.44 15.81 10.99
N ILE A 336 26.07 15.25 12.02
CA ILE A 336 25.34 14.50 13.07
C ILE A 336 24.34 15.41 13.76
N LYS A 337 24.76 16.61 14.19
CA LYS A 337 23.89 17.58 14.84
C LYS A 337 22.69 17.96 13.97
N LYS A 338 22.92 18.28 12.69
CA LYS A 338 21.87 18.66 11.74
C LYS A 338 20.92 17.50 11.45
N TRP A 339 21.44 16.28 11.35
CA TRP A 339 20.58 15.10 11.18
C TRP A 339 19.71 14.83 12.41
N LEU A 340 20.26 14.98 13.63
CA LEU A 340 19.47 14.89 14.87
C LEU A 340 18.36 15.96 14.90
N MET A 341 18.68 17.19 14.52
CA MET A 341 17.69 18.28 14.41
C MET A 341 16.63 17.95 13.35
N GLN A 342 17.03 17.40 12.19
CA GLN A 342 16.10 16.93 11.16
C GLN A 342 15.12 15.88 11.69
N ALA A 343 15.61 14.90 12.46
CA ALA A 343 14.78 13.84 13.03
C ALA A 343 13.71 14.39 13.99
N VAL A 344 14.03 15.42 14.75
CA VAL A 344 13.05 16.11 15.61
C VAL A 344 12.10 16.97 14.78
N CYS A 345 12.62 17.78 13.84
CA CYS A 345 11.79 18.64 12.99
C CYS A 345 10.78 17.83 12.17
N GLY A 346 11.19 16.64 11.68
CA GLY A 346 10.33 15.74 10.92
C GLY A 346 9.07 15.31 11.67
N LEU A 347 9.12 15.21 13.00
CA LEU A 347 7.95 14.88 13.82
C LEU A 347 6.86 15.97 13.81
N PHE A 348 7.22 17.19 13.42
CA PHE A 348 6.30 18.32 13.25
C PHE A 348 5.82 18.50 11.81
N ASN A 349 6.24 17.62 10.88
CA ASN A 349 5.83 17.72 9.49
C ASN A 349 4.32 17.50 9.36
N ASP A 350 3.65 18.34 8.61
CA ASP A 350 2.21 18.30 8.44
C ASP A 350 1.76 18.42 6.98
N SER A 351 0.49 18.15 6.72
CA SER A 351 -0.08 18.18 5.36
C SER A 351 -0.27 19.59 4.80
N LYS A 352 -0.23 20.63 5.64
CA LYS A 352 -0.47 22.02 5.21
C LYS A 352 0.81 22.66 4.69
N HIS A 353 1.94 22.36 5.32
CA HIS A 353 3.25 22.94 5.01
C HIS A 353 4.32 21.85 5.01
N PRO A 354 4.23 20.85 4.11
CA PRO A 354 5.16 19.74 4.10
C PRO A 354 6.55 20.19 3.66
N PHE A 355 7.58 19.64 4.29
CA PHE A 355 8.99 19.90 3.94
C PHE A 355 9.77 18.59 3.84
N SER A 356 10.83 18.60 3.04
CA SER A 356 11.68 17.42 2.81
C SER A 356 12.69 17.22 3.92
N LEU A 357 12.92 15.95 4.27
CA LEU A 357 13.98 15.47 5.18
C LEU A 357 15.06 14.82 4.31
N ASP A 358 15.95 15.64 3.74
CA ASP A 358 16.84 15.25 2.65
C ASP A 358 18.28 14.93 3.07
N LEU A 359 18.61 15.05 4.36
CA LEU A 359 19.90 14.67 4.93
C LEU A 359 19.87 13.21 5.38
N ILE A 360 20.61 12.35 4.72
CA ILE A 360 20.77 10.93 5.05
C ILE A 360 22.11 10.74 5.73
N LEU A 361 22.10 10.48 7.03
CA LEU A 361 23.33 10.25 7.79
C LEU A 361 23.90 8.89 7.46
N VAL A 362 25.15 8.83 7.00
CA VAL A 362 25.84 7.58 6.66
C VAL A 362 27.08 7.39 7.51
N PHE A 363 27.06 6.39 8.38
CA PHE A 363 28.25 5.99 9.15
C PHE A 363 29.06 4.97 8.35
N LYS A 364 30.25 5.40 7.87
CA LYS A 364 31.23 4.55 7.17
C LYS A 364 32.30 4.05 8.15
N GLY A 365 32.47 2.75 8.28
CA GLY A 365 33.47 2.14 9.16
C GLY A 365 33.34 0.62 9.20
N LYS A 366 34.24 -0.07 9.90
CA LYS A 366 34.26 -1.54 10.00
C LYS A 366 32.92 -2.15 10.39
N GLN A 367 32.70 -3.36 9.95
CA GLN A 367 31.55 -4.18 10.37
C GLN A 367 31.67 -4.53 11.87
N GLY A 368 30.53 -4.59 12.55
CA GLY A 368 30.47 -5.06 13.95
C GLY A 368 30.80 -4.04 15.02
N ILE A 369 31.11 -2.78 14.69
CA ILE A 369 31.38 -1.71 15.67
C ILE A 369 30.12 -1.12 16.35
N GLY A 370 28.92 -1.66 16.08
CA GLY A 370 27.70 -1.23 16.76
C GLY A 370 26.90 -0.11 16.09
N LYS A 371 27.20 0.28 14.83
CA LYS A 371 26.52 1.38 14.11
C LYS A 371 25.00 1.21 14.08
N THR A 372 24.50 0.09 13.59
CA THR A 372 23.04 -0.23 13.51
C THR A 372 22.39 -0.22 14.89
N ARG A 373 23.03 -0.89 15.88
CA ARG A 373 22.53 -0.94 17.26
C ARG A 373 22.44 0.44 17.92
N PHE A 374 23.32 1.35 17.57
CA PHE A 374 23.25 2.72 18.04
C PHE A 374 22.01 3.44 17.48
N PHE A 375 21.74 3.33 16.19
CA PHE A 375 20.54 3.95 15.59
C PHE A 375 19.23 3.31 16.09
N GLU A 376 19.22 1.98 16.30
CA GLU A 376 18.10 1.29 16.94
C GLU A 376 17.84 1.87 18.35
N HIS A 377 18.89 2.05 19.14
CA HIS A 377 18.78 2.62 20.48
C HIS A 377 18.32 4.08 20.48
N LEU A 378 18.74 4.87 19.48
CA LEU A 378 18.26 6.24 19.29
C LEU A 378 16.76 6.33 19.02
N ALA A 379 16.17 5.36 18.39
CA ALA A 379 14.72 5.33 18.13
C ALA A 379 13.87 5.17 19.40
N MET A 380 14.49 4.94 20.56
CA MET A 380 13.89 4.73 21.89
C MET A 380 13.00 3.50 21.99
N LEU A 381 12.20 3.23 20.99
CA LEU A 381 11.30 2.08 20.89
C LEU A 381 11.59 1.36 19.56
N SER A 382 11.93 0.08 19.63
CA SER A 382 12.31 -0.73 18.45
C SER A 382 11.28 -0.72 17.33
N GLN A 383 10.01 -0.60 17.67
CA GLN A 383 8.91 -0.51 16.67
C GLN A 383 8.98 0.74 15.78
N TYR A 384 9.75 1.76 16.13
CA TYR A 384 9.94 2.98 15.32
C TYR A 384 11.30 3.00 14.62
N PHE A 385 12.03 1.89 14.66
CA PHE A 385 13.27 1.68 13.92
C PHE A 385 13.05 0.69 12.77
N GLY A 386 13.39 1.10 11.56
CA GLY A 386 13.43 0.20 10.39
C GLY A 386 14.87 -0.26 10.19
N GLU A 387 15.18 -1.54 10.44
CA GLU A 387 16.51 -2.11 10.27
C GLU A 387 16.69 -2.65 8.85
N GLY A 388 17.77 -2.27 8.19
CA GLY A 388 18.22 -2.87 6.93
C GLY A 388 17.22 -2.79 5.78
N VAL A 389 16.41 -1.73 5.71
CA VAL A 389 15.33 -1.61 4.73
C VAL A 389 15.88 -1.34 3.33
N CYS A 390 15.51 -2.22 2.37
CA CYS A 390 15.82 -2.03 0.96
C CYS A 390 14.67 -1.32 0.26
N ILE A 391 14.90 -0.10 -0.23
CA ILE A 391 13.89 0.70 -0.91
C ILE A 391 13.80 0.32 -2.38
N ASP A 392 12.59 -0.03 -2.82
CA ASP A 392 12.20 -0.11 -4.23
C ASP A 392 11.06 0.89 -4.50
N PRO A 393 11.34 2.02 -5.18
CA PRO A 393 10.33 3.05 -5.45
C PRO A 393 9.13 2.57 -6.27
N ARG A 394 9.24 1.41 -6.95
CA ARG A 394 8.14 0.81 -7.72
C ARG A 394 7.27 -0.10 -6.86
N ASN A 395 7.73 -0.48 -5.68
CA ASN A 395 7.00 -1.33 -4.74
C ASN A 395 6.48 -0.47 -3.57
N LYS A 396 5.16 -0.25 -3.55
CA LYS A 396 4.51 0.52 -2.49
C LYS A 396 4.72 -0.07 -1.09
N ASP A 397 4.80 -1.40 -0.96
CA ASP A 397 4.97 -2.05 0.34
C ASP A 397 6.37 -1.77 0.90
N SER A 398 7.38 -1.70 0.02
CA SER A 398 8.73 -1.25 0.37
C SER A 398 8.74 0.21 0.84
N ILE A 399 7.97 1.09 0.19
CA ILE A 399 7.83 2.49 0.60
C ILE A 399 7.14 2.58 1.96
N ILE A 400 6.03 1.86 2.16
CA ILE A 400 5.32 1.82 3.45
C ILE A 400 6.26 1.31 4.55
N GLN A 401 6.98 0.22 4.31
CA GLN A 401 7.93 -0.34 5.27
C GLN A 401 9.01 0.69 5.67
N ALA A 402 9.55 1.43 4.69
CA ALA A 402 10.56 2.45 4.95
C ALA A 402 10.00 3.65 5.73
N THR A 403 8.78 4.12 5.38
CA THR A 403 8.23 5.39 5.85
C THR A 403 7.28 5.27 7.04
N SER A 404 7.01 4.05 7.52
CA SER A 404 6.28 3.78 8.77
C SER A 404 7.19 3.69 9.99
N ASN A 405 8.39 4.28 9.92
CA ASN A 405 9.35 4.35 11.01
C ASN A 405 9.80 5.79 11.22
N TRP A 406 10.21 6.12 12.43
CA TRP A 406 10.81 7.43 12.71
C TRP A 406 12.26 7.51 12.22
N ILE A 407 13.05 6.48 12.54
CA ILE A 407 14.41 6.30 12.03
C ILE A 407 14.40 5.03 11.17
N CYS A 408 14.91 5.12 9.96
CA CYS A 408 14.99 3.98 9.05
C CYS A 408 16.40 3.82 8.50
N GLU A 409 17.02 2.69 8.82
CA GLU A 409 18.31 2.31 8.27
C GLU A 409 18.14 1.70 6.89
N LEU A 410 18.83 2.28 5.92
CA LEU A 410 18.89 1.77 4.56
C LEU A 410 19.86 0.58 4.51
N GLY A 411 19.31 -0.61 4.23
CA GLY A 411 20.10 -1.80 3.99
C GLY A 411 20.89 -1.68 2.70
N GLU A 412 22.16 -2.02 2.75
CA GLU A 412 23.06 -2.06 1.59
C GLU A 412 22.86 -0.88 0.63
N ILE A 413 23.23 0.33 1.06
CA ILE A 413 23.11 1.56 0.24
C ILE A 413 23.62 1.31 -1.20
N GLY A 414 24.73 0.59 -1.35
CA GLY A 414 25.30 0.25 -2.66
C GLY A 414 24.40 -0.62 -3.54
N SER A 415 23.59 -1.52 -3.00
CA SER A 415 22.66 -2.36 -3.76
C SER A 415 21.33 -1.64 -4.04
N THR A 416 20.84 -0.87 -3.07
CA THR A 416 19.65 -0.02 -3.22
C THR A 416 19.83 1.00 -4.34
N LEU A 417 21.02 1.59 -4.47
CA LEU A 417 21.37 2.57 -5.51
C LEU A 417 21.64 1.94 -6.90
N LYS A 418 21.75 0.62 -7.05
CA LYS A 418 22.06 -0.01 -8.34
C LYS A 418 20.90 -0.08 -9.32
N LYS A 419 19.65 -0.12 -8.87
CA LYS A 419 18.50 -0.43 -9.72
C LYS A 419 17.91 0.79 -10.45
N ASP A 420 17.65 1.86 -9.74
CA ASP A 420 17.04 3.09 -10.27
C ASP A 420 17.38 4.25 -9.33
N ILE A 421 18.62 4.71 -9.43
CA ILE A 421 19.20 5.66 -8.49
C ILE A 421 18.41 6.99 -8.43
N ASP A 422 17.92 7.45 -9.57
CA ASP A 422 17.20 8.73 -9.63
C ASP A 422 15.83 8.64 -8.96
N SER A 423 15.10 7.54 -9.17
CA SER A 423 13.82 7.30 -8.50
C SER A 423 14.01 7.10 -6.97
N VAL A 424 15.06 6.39 -6.55
CA VAL A 424 15.39 6.24 -5.12
C VAL A 424 15.71 7.59 -4.50
N LYS A 425 16.58 8.38 -5.15
CA LYS A 425 16.95 9.74 -4.68
C LYS A 425 15.73 10.67 -4.60
N ALA A 426 14.85 10.62 -5.59
CA ALA A 426 13.60 11.39 -5.58
C ALA A 426 12.72 10.96 -4.41
N MET A 427 12.51 9.67 -4.22
CA MET A 427 11.73 9.13 -3.11
C MET A 427 12.30 9.55 -1.76
N LEU A 428 13.62 9.44 -1.56
CA LEU A 428 14.26 9.76 -0.28
C LEU A 428 14.10 11.23 0.12
N THR A 429 13.89 12.14 -0.84
CA THR A 429 13.75 13.58 -0.60
C THR A 429 12.32 14.10 -0.72
N ASN A 430 11.34 13.24 -0.88
CA ASN A 430 9.94 13.65 -0.92
C ASN A 430 9.49 14.23 0.43
N ALA A 431 8.76 15.33 0.39
CA ALA A 431 8.15 15.91 1.59
C ALA A 431 6.91 15.14 2.06
N ASN A 432 6.27 14.43 1.13
CA ASN A 432 5.11 13.58 1.38
C ASN A 432 5.31 12.22 0.72
N ASP A 433 4.79 11.19 1.37
CA ASP A 433 4.63 9.87 0.80
C ASP A 433 3.20 9.69 0.30
N GLU A 434 3.03 9.12 -0.88
CA GLU A 434 1.73 8.98 -1.52
C GLU A 434 1.48 7.52 -1.87
N TYR A 435 0.60 6.88 -1.10
CA TYR A 435 0.23 5.49 -1.31
C TYR A 435 -1.15 5.16 -0.73
N ARG A 436 -1.68 4.00 -1.13
CA ARG A 436 -2.90 3.44 -0.59
C ARG A 436 -2.54 2.42 0.49
N LEU A 437 -3.01 2.63 1.71
CA LEU A 437 -2.86 1.66 2.80
C LEU A 437 -3.48 0.31 2.44
N PRO A 438 -3.01 -0.80 3.02
CA PRO A 438 -3.69 -2.09 2.90
C PRO A 438 -5.18 -1.94 3.22
N TYR A 439 -6.04 -2.50 2.36
CA TYR A 439 -7.50 -2.40 2.44
C TYR A 439 -8.09 -0.98 2.33
N GLY A 440 -7.27 0.06 2.16
CA GLY A 440 -7.73 1.42 1.92
C GLY A 440 -8.45 1.55 0.57
N ARG A 441 -9.44 2.44 0.48
CA ARG A 441 -10.20 2.68 -0.76
C ARG A 441 -9.55 3.74 -1.66
N THR A 442 -8.77 4.65 -1.08
CA THR A 442 -8.17 5.80 -1.77
C THR A 442 -6.67 5.91 -1.48
N THR A 443 -5.94 6.54 -2.40
CA THR A 443 -4.56 6.98 -2.16
C THR A 443 -4.57 8.18 -1.23
N LEU A 444 -3.72 8.15 -0.21
CA LEU A 444 -3.57 9.23 0.77
C LEU A 444 -2.15 9.81 0.69
N LYS A 445 -2.02 11.07 1.11
CA LYS A 445 -0.73 11.74 1.27
C LYS A 445 -0.37 11.79 2.75
N PHE A 446 0.82 11.30 3.06
CA PHE A 446 1.37 11.26 4.40
C PHE A 446 2.59 12.18 4.47
N PRO A 447 2.60 13.22 5.32
CA PRO A 447 3.79 14.02 5.55
C PRO A 447 4.94 13.11 6.03
N ARG A 448 6.12 13.25 5.43
CA ARG A 448 7.27 12.42 5.79
C ARG A 448 7.76 12.76 7.20
N MET A 449 7.77 11.78 8.10
CA MET A 449 8.33 11.89 9.44
C MET A 449 9.61 11.06 9.62
N THR A 450 9.93 10.23 8.64
CA THR A 450 11.07 9.32 8.67
C THR A 450 12.37 10.02 8.32
N SER A 451 13.35 9.93 9.20
CA SER A 451 14.74 10.30 8.91
C SER A 451 15.56 9.05 8.58
N PHE A 452 16.22 9.09 7.41
CA PHE A 452 17.01 7.96 6.94
C PHE A 452 18.43 7.99 7.50
N VAL A 453 18.95 6.80 7.78
CA VAL A 453 20.36 6.55 8.10
C VAL A 453 20.91 5.43 7.23
N GLY A 454 22.21 5.34 7.15
CA GLY A 454 22.88 4.22 6.50
C GLY A 454 24.13 3.82 7.24
N THR A 455 24.43 2.53 7.22
CA THR A 455 25.69 2.00 7.72
C THR A 455 26.40 1.27 6.59
N VAL A 456 27.63 1.64 6.33
CA VAL A 456 28.43 1.07 5.23
C VAL A 456 29.82 0.68 5.70
N ASN A 457 30.33 -0.38 5.09
CA ASN A 457 31.70 -0.86 5.35
C ASN A 457 32.61 -0.60 4.15
N ASP A 458 32.03 -0.59 2.94
CA ASP A 458 32.78 -0.42 1.68
C ASP A 458 33.33 0.99 1.53
N ASP A 459 34.55 1.10 1.02
CA ASP A 459 35.19 2.39 0.75
C ASP A 459 34.55 3.11 -0.45
N LYS A 460 33.95 2.38 -1.37
CA LYS A 460 33.31 2.91 -2.58
C LYS A 460 31.87 2.44 -2.66
N PHE A 461 30.95 3.11 -1.98
CA PHE A 461 29.53 2.72 -1.92
C PHE A 461 28.62 3.66 -2.71
N LEU A 462 29.01 4.91 -2.98
CA LEU A 462 28.25 5.84 -3.80
C LEU A 462 28.47 5.53 -5.29
N ILE A 463 27.39 5.40 -6.05
CA ILE A 463 27.45 4.93 -7.45
C ILE A 463 27.32 6.07 -8.44
N ASP A 464 26.56 7.11 -8.08
CA ASP A 464 26.31 8.24 -8.97
C ASP A 464 27.19 9.42 -8.58
N GLN A 465 27.62 10.19 -9.58
CA GLN A 465 28.40 11.41 -9.37
C GLN A 465 27.54 12.66 -9.16
N THR A 466 26.23 12.54 -9.40
CA THR A 466 25.29 13.64 -9.23
C THR A 466 24.33 13.39 -8.07
N GLY A 467 24.18 14.37 -7.19
CA GLY A 467 23.22 14.30 -6.09
C GLY A 467 23.65 13.46 -4.87
N ASN A 468 24.94 13.13 -4.75
CA ASN A 468 25.52 12.47 -3.57
C ASN A 468 25.47 13.34 -2.30
N ARG A 469 25.25 14.65 -2.44
CA ARG A 469 25.06 15.61 -1.33
C ARG A 469 23.95 15.23 -0.32
N ARG A 470 23.07 14.28 -0.68
CA ARG A 470 22.05 13.77 0.24
C ARG A 470 22.63 12.81 1.27
N PHE A 471 23.67 12.08 0.87
CA PHE A 471 24.36 11.11 1.71
C PHE A 471 25.46 11.82 2.51
N ALA A 472 25.14 12.15 3.75
CA ALA A 472 26.06 12.86 4.64
C ALA A 472 27.00 11.84 5.31
N THR A 473 28.13 11.57 4.65
CA THR A 473 29.08 10.54 5.06
C THR A 473 29.92 11.01 6.22
N VAL A 474 29.87 10.27 7.31
CA VAL A 474 30.71 10.40 8.50
C VAL A 474 31.64 9.20 8.59
N PRO A 475 32.95 9.38 8.38
CA PRO A 475 33.91 8.31 8.55
C PRO A 475 34.11 8.00 10.03
N ILE A 476 33.98 6.73 10.39
CA ILE A 476 34.28 6.23 11.74
C ILE A 476 35.63 5.51 11.66
N SER A 477 36.55 5.88 12.55
CA SER A 477 37.88 5.24 12.59
C SER A 477 37.78 3.74 12.82
N ASP A 478 38.65 3.01 12.17
CA ASP A 478 38.77 1.55 12.33
C ASP A 478 39.20 1.11 13.74
N ASP A 479 39.75 2.02 14.52
CA ASP A 479 40.17 1.78 15.91
C ASP A 479 39.03 1.98 16.93
N VAL A 480 37.86 2.40 16.47
CA VAL A 480 36.68 2.58 17.34
C VAL A 480 36.14 1.19 17.75
N HIS A 481 36.09 0.96 19.04
CA HIS A 481 35.49 -0.20 19.67
C HIS A 481 34.37 0.28 20.59
N ILE A 482 33.14 -0.01 20.25
CA ILE A 482 31.97 0.37 21.04
C ILE A 482 31.53 -0.82 21.87
N ASP A 483 31.57 -0.70 23.18
CA ASP A 483 30.94 -1.66 24.07
C ASP A 483 29.44 -1.36 24.15
N TYR A 484 28.64 -2.26 23.60
CA TYR A 484 27.18 -2.15 23.58
C TYR A 484 26.60 -1.94 24.99
N ASN A 485 27.07 -2.70 25.98
CA ASN A 485 26.48 -2.70 27.33
C ASN A 485 26.79 -1.43 28.13
N THR A 486 27.96 -0.86 27.93
CA THR A 486 28.43 0.31 28.72
C THR A 486 28.26 1.64 28.00
N GLN A 487 28.25 1.65 26.66
CA GLN A 487 28.20 2.88 25.87
C GLN A 487 26.88 3.10 25.14
N ILE A 488 26.29 2.05 24.56
CA ILE A 488 25.01 2.20 23.83
C ILE A 488 23.81 1.97 24.77
N ARG A 489 23.78 0.85 25.48
CA ARG A 489 22.66 0.49 26.35
C ARG A 489 22.40 1.48 27.48
N THR A 490 23.45 2.12 28.00
CA THR A 490 23.37 3.12 29.07
C THR A 490 23.17 4.54 28.57
N PHE A 491 23.27 4.76 27.25
CA PHE A 491 23.06 6.06 26.64
C PHE A 491 21.59 6.49 26.77
N ASP A 492 21.35 7.68 27.31
CA ASP A 492 19.99 8.18 27.52
C ASP A 492 19.45 8.89 26.25
N SER A 493 18.86 8.11 25.35
CA SER A 493 18.30 8.63 24.10
C SER A 493 17.18 9.65 24.33
N LEU A 494 16.34 9.49 25.36
CA LEU A 494 15.27 10.46 25.63
C LEU A 494 15.83 11.83 26.00
N GLN A 495 16.88 11.87 26.80
CA GLN A 495 17.52 13.12 27.17
C GLN A 495 18.34 13.72 26.01
N LEU A 496 18.93 12.91 25.12
CA LEU A 496 19.46 13.40 23.85
C LEU A 496 18.40 14.14 23.05
N TRP A 497 17.24 13.51 22.85
CA TRP A 497 16.17 14.11 22.06
C TRP A 497 15.55 15.34 22.73
N ALA A 498 15.47 15.37 24.06
CA ALA A 498 15.10 16.59 24.82
C ALA A 498 16.11 17.74 24.61
N GLN A 499 17.41 17.43 24.58
CA GLN A 499 18.47 18.39 24.23
C GLN A 499 18.29 18.92 22.80
N VAL A 500 18.12 18.01 21.82
CA VAL A 500 17.97 18.38 20.40
C VAL A 500 16.70 19.21 20.19
N TYR A 501 15.59 18.84 20.83
CA TYR A 501 14.35 19.62 20.77
C TYR A 501 14.55 21.04 21.31
N ARG A 502 15.29 21.20 22.43
CA ARG A 502 15.63 22.50 22.97
C ARG A 502 16.44 23.32 21.98
N ILE A 503 17.46 22.73 21.33
CA ILE A 503 18.28 23.40 20.30
C ILE A 503 17.38 23.84 19.12
N VAL A 504 16.47 22.98 18.65
CA VAL A 504 15.51 23.33 17.57
C VAL A 504 14.65 24.53 17.98
N GLN A 505 14.13 24.55 19.21
CA GLN A 505 13.34 25.67 19.72
C GLN A 505 14.15 26.98 19.77
N GLU A 506 15.44 26.92 20.15
CA GLU A 506 16.32 28.07 20.17
C GLU A 506 16.61 28.63 18.77
N GLU A 507 16.81 27.76 17.78
CA GLU A 507 16.97 28.18 16.38
C GLU A 507 15.69 28.83 15.80
N ILE A 508 14.53 28.28 16.12
CA ILE A 508 13.24 28.88 15.73
C ILE A 508 13.04 30.24 16.39
N ALA A 509 13.41 30.37 17.66
CA ALA A 509 13.36 31.66 18.36
C ALA A 509 14.29 32.72 17.75
N LYS A 510 15.38 32.31 17.07
CA LYS A 510 16.25 33.19 16.27
C LYS A 510 15.72 33.52 14.89
N GLY A 511 14.56 32.97 14.48
CA GLY A 511 13.92 33.22 13.21
C GLY A 511 14.08 32.12 12.16
N ALA A 512 14.69 30.99 12.49
CA ALA A 512 14.70 29.83 11.60
C ALA A 512 13.31 29.19 11.49
N THR A 513 13.06 28.51 10.38
CA THR A 513 11.87 27.67 10.19
C THR A 513 12.19 26.21 10.51
N MET A 514 11.17 25.37 10.75
CA MET A 514 11.36 23.92 10.91
C MET A 514 12.14 23.29 9.74
N SER A 515 11.95 23.79 8.51
CA SER A 515 12.63 23.27 7.33
C SER A 515 14.06 23.83 7.14
N SER A 516 14.42 24.93 7.77
CA SER A 516 15.73 25.58 7.58
C SER A 516 16.73 25.29 8.70
N CYS A 517 16.27 25.02 9.93
CA CYS A 517 17.14 24.91 11.09
C CYS A 517 18.14 23.72 11.02
N PHE A 518 17.84 22.70 10.24
CA PHE A 518 18.71 21.51 10.07
C PHE A 518 19.50 21.51 8.74
N ARG A 519 19.43 22.55 7.93
CA ARG A 519 20.19 22.62 6.67
C ARG A 519 21.66 22.89 6.92
N LEU A 520 22.51 22.22 6.14
CA LEU A 520 23.92 22.56 6.09
C LEU A 520 24.12 23.88 5.34
N ASP A 521 25.08 24.67 5.76
CA ASP A 521 25.48 25.89 5.05
C ASP A 521 26.13 25.55 3.69
N PRO A 522 26.23 26.53 2.75
CA PRO A 522 26.82 26.30 1.44
C PRO A 522 28.24 25.74 1.49
N GLU A 523 29.12 26.28 2.36
CA GLU A 523 30.52 25.86 2.53
C GLU A 523 30.60 24.39 2.98
N MET A 524 29.77 24.00 3.94
CA MET A 524 29.73 22.61 4.43
C MET A 524 29.16 21.65 3.39
N LYS A 525 28.25 22.11 2.52
CA LYS A 525 27.78 21.31 1.40
C LYS A 525 28.87 21.04 0.37
N GLU A 526 29.68 22.03 0.05
CA GLU A 526 30.82 21.86 -0.85
C GLU A 526 31.89 20.92 -0.25
N GLU A 527 32.16 21.06 1.05
CA GLU A 527 33.05 20.15 1.76
C GLU A 527 32.51 18.71 1.79
N LEU A 528 31.19 18.54 2.01
CA LEU A 528 30.54 17.23 1.95
C LEU A 528 30.60 16.62 0.55
N ASP A 529 30.36 17.40 -0.50
CA ASP A 529 30.46 16.93 -1.88
C ASP A 529 31.91 16.47 -2.19
N SER A 530 32.92 17.23 -1.80
CA SER A 530 34.34 16.86 -1.92
C SER A 530 34.67 15.59 -1.14
N ARG A 531 34.16 15.45 0.10
CA ARG A 531 34.31 14.23 0.90
C ARG A 531 33.67 13.01 0.24
N ASN A 532 32.47 13.17 -0.33
CA ASN A 532 31.73 12.09 -1.00
C ASN A 532 32.37 11.62 -2.29
N GLU A 533 33.20 12.44 -2.95
CA GLU A 533 33.98 12.00 -4.12
C GLU A 533 34.91 10.83 -3.77
N VAL A 534 35.50 10.85 -2.56
CA VAL A 534 36.37 9.77 -2.07
C VAL A 534 35.61 8.45 -1.98
N TYR A 535 34.31 8.48 -1.63
CA TYR A 535 33.46 7.29 -1.48
C TYR A 535 32.69 6.93 -2.74
N THR A 536 32.85 7.70 -3.83
CA THR A 536 32.15 7.46 -5.10
C THR A 536 32.92 6.43 -5.95
N LYS A 537 32.19 5.46 -6.48
CA LYS A 537 32.75 4.48 -7.41
C LYS A 537 33.18 5.18 -8.70
N PRO A 538 34.39 4.88 -9.22
CA PRO A 538 34.77 5.39 -10.52
C PRO A 538 33.78 4.92 -11.59
N MET A 539 33.54 5.75 -12.60
CA MET A 539 32.72 5.34 -13.73
C MET A 539 33.39 4.21 -14.48
N LYS A 540 32.60 3.28 -15.02
CA LYS A 540 33.11 2.12 -15.74
C LYS A 540 34.15 2.43 -16.83
N ALA A 541 34.03 3.61 -17.46
CA ALA A 541 34.94 4.05 -18.52
C ALA A 541 36.01 5.04 -18.02
N GLU A 542 36.04 5.38 -16.72
CA GLU A 542 36.81 6.51 -16.22
C GLU A 542 38.33 6.30 -16.39
N ASP A 543 38.83 5.18 -15.91
CA ASP A 543 40.26 4.88 -15.98
C ASP A 543 40.77 4.86 -17.44
N GLU A 544 40.03 4.20 -18.35
CA GLU A 544 40.42 4.14 -19.76
C GLU A 544 40.33 5.49 -20.48
N VAL A 545 39.36 6.30 -20.20
CA VAL A 545 39.25 7.66 -20.77
C VAL A 545 40.38 8.55 -20.23
N ILE A 546 40.73 8.44 -18.94
CA ILE A 546 41.86 9.17 -18.35
C ILE A 546 43.17 8.74 -19.01
N ASP A 547 43.39 7.44 -19.12
CA ASP A 547 44.61 6.92 -19.76
C ASP A 547 44.76 7.39 -21.20
N ILE A 548 43.67 7.35 -22.00
CA ILE A 548 43.66 7.85 -23.37
C ILE A 548 43.99 9.33 -23.44
N LEU A 549 43.30 10.16 -22.61
CA LEU A 549 43.53 11.60 -22.59
C LEU A 549 44.94 11.95 -22.11
N ALA A 550 45.43 11.26 -21.08
CA ALA A 550 46.80 11.43 -20.58
C ALA A 550 47.83 11.09 -21.67
N LYS A 551 47.63 9.96 -22.38
CA LYS A 551 48.50 9.57 -23.48
C LYS A 551 48.48 10.60 -24.62
N LEU A 552 47.32 11.06 -25.05
CA LEU A 552 47.18 12.10 -26.06
C LEU A 552 47.86 13.42 -25.64
N ASN A 553 47.73 13.82 -24.39
CA ASN A 553 48.38 15.03 -23.86
C ASN A 553 49.89 14.88 -23.76
N MET A 554 50.40 13.70 -23.40
CA MET A 554 51.85 13.41 -23.43
C MET A 554 52.38 13.43 -24.85
N GLU A 555 51.69 12.77 -25.79
CA GLU A 555 52.08 12.71 -27.20
C GLU A 555 52.01 14.10 -27.87
N ARG A 556 51.16 15.01 -27.43
CA ARG A 556 51.07 16.42 -27.88
C ARG A 556 52.38 17.20 -27.60
N GLN A 557 53.11 16.83 -26.53
CA GLN A 557 54.36 17.50 -26.14
C GLN A 557 55.56 16.98 -26.93
N ILE A 558 55.37 15.90 -27.70
CA ILE A 558 56.44 15.27 -28.49
C ILE A 558 56.28 15.74 -29.94
N THR A 559 57.29 16.43 -30.48
CA THR A 559 57.32 16.81 -31.89
C THR A 559 57.53 15.54 -32.72
N SER A 560 56.54 15.12 -33.51
CA SER A 560 56.61 13.96 -34.39
C SER A 560 56.35 14.37 -35.84
N SER A 561 57.13 13.80 -36.78
CA SER A 561 56.88 13.99 -38.22
C SER A 561 55.72 13.10 -38.73
N ASN A 562 55.25 12.16 -37.92
CA ASN A 562 54.28 11.16 -38.34
C ASN A 562 52.85 11.47 -37.93
N TYR A 563 52.64 12.41 -36.97
CA TYR A 563 51.31 12.81 -36.50
C TYR A 563 51.34 14.14 -35.79
N THR A 564 50.17 14.79 -35.76
CA THR A 564 49.88 15.95 -34.92
C THR A 564 48.68 15.70 -34.03
N ILE A 565 48.59 16.37 -32.86
CA ILE A 565 47.43 16.31 -31.99
C ILE A 565 46.85 17.71 -31.85
N THR A 566 45.61 17.85 -32.33
CA THR A 566 44.83 19.11 -32.32
C THR A 566 43.56 18.93 -31.49
N ASP A 567 43.01 20.02 -30.98
CA ASP A 567 41.72 20.00 -30.34
C ASP A 567 40.61 20.20 -31.37
N GLU A 568 39.76 19.19 -31.55
CA GLU A 568 38.68 19.24 -32.54
C GLU A 568 37.31 19.08 -31.91
N TYR A 569 36.32 19.62 -32.61
CA TYR A 569 34.93 19.37 -32.27
C TYR A 569 34.51 18.01 -32.77
N MET A 570 34.21 17.11 -31.82
CA MET A 570 33.74 15.77 -32.16
C MET A 570 32.60 15.33 -31.25
N THR A 571 31.82 14.37 -31.71
CA THR A 571 30.84 13.64 -30.90
C THR A 571 31.50 12.60 -30.02
N VAL A 572 30.82 12.14 -28.98
CA VAL A 572 31.31 11.03 -28.16
C VAL A 572 31.44 9.75 -28.99
N THR A 573 30.58 9.54 -29.98
CA THR A 573 30.63 8.39 -30.89
C THR A 573 31.90 8.42 -31.72
N GLU A 574 32.30 9.57 -32.26
CA GLU A 574 33.56 9.75 -33.01
C GLU A 574 34.77 9.52 -32.11
N PHE A 575 34.76 10.03 -30.88
CA PHE A 575 35.82 9.79 -29.90
C PHE A 575 35.98 8.28 -29.60
N ILE A 576 34.87 7.57 -29.37
CA ILE A 576 34.88 6.12 -29.15
C ILE A 576 35.42 5.40 -30.37
N SER A 577 35.03 5.79 -31.58
CA SER A 577 35.50 5.13 -32.82
C SER A 577 37.00 5.27 -33.04
N GLN A 578 37.64 6.31 -32.55
CA GLN A 578 39.08 6.51 -32.60
C GLN A 578 39.85 5.69 -31.56
N HIS A 579 39.15 5.21 -30.52
CA HIS A 579 39.75 4.50 -29.39
C HIS A 579 39.03 3.16 -29.16
N THR A 580 39.51 2.10 -29.83
CA THR A 580 38.85 0.79 -29.83
C THR A 580 38.64 0.17 -28.44
N SER A 581 39.48 0.51 -27.47
CA SER A 581 39.32 0.07 -26.08
C SER A 581 38.00 0.60 -25.44
N LEU A 582 37.46 1.70 -25.96
CA LEU A 582 36.18 2.28 -25.49
C LEU A 582 34.94 1.64 -26.10
N ASN A 583 35.06 0.76 -27.11
CA ASN A 583 33.91 0.13 -27.78
C ASN A 583 33.03 -0.73 -26.86
N LYS A 584 33.57 -1.16 -25.73
CA LYS A 584 32.81 -1.91 -24.69
C LYS A 584 31.89 -1.01 -23.82
N TYR A 585 31.99 0.31 -23.97
CA TYR A 585 31.19 1.28 -23.21
C TYR A 585 30.19 2.00 -24.10
N THR A 586 29.10 2.43 -23.50
CA THR A 586 28.09 3.23 -24.22
C THR A 586 28.57 4.68 -24.40
N THR A 587 28.02 5.37 -25.40
CA THR A 587 28.25 6.82 -25.61
C THR A 587 27.87 7.65 -24.41
N GLU A 588 26.86 7.21 -23.65
CA GLU A 588 26.43 7.87 -22.42
C GLU A 588 27.47 7.75 -21.31
N GLN A 589 28.02 6.54 -21.11
CA GLN A 589 29.06 6.28 -20.10
C GLN A 589 30.31 7.12 -20.36
N VAL A 590 30.84 7.09 -21.58
CA VAL A 590 32.00 7.88 -21.96
C VAL A 590 31.71 9.37 -21.91
N GLY A 591 30.52 9.79 -22.34
CA GLY A 591 30.10 11.19 -22.31
C GLY A 591 30.00 11.77 -20.89
N LYS A 592 29.57 10.98 -19.89
CA LYS A 592 29.56 11.37 -18.48
C LYS A 592 30.97 11.56 -17.94
N VAL A 593 31.88 10.64 -18.27
CA VAL A 593 33.30 10.73 -17.88
C VAL A 593 33.94 12.00 -18.47
N LEU A 594 33.78 12.23 -19.76
CA LEU A 594 34.31 13.43 -20.40
C LEU A 594 33.79 14.72 -19.77
N THR A 595 32.51 14.75 -19.38
CA THR A 595 31.94 15.91 -18.68
C THR A 595 32.60 16.13 -17.33
N LYS A 596 32.80 15.06 -16.56
CA LYS A 596 33.51 15.09 -15.27
C LYS A 596 34.94 15.62 -15.40
N LEU A 597 35.64 15.21 -16.45
CA LEU A 597 37.00 15.65 -16.72
C LEU A 597 37.11 17.06 -17.34
N GLY A 598 36.01 17.81 -17.36
CA GLY A 598 35.98 19.20 -17.82
C GLY A 598 35.70 19.38 -19.32
N TYR A 599 35.55 18.29 -20.08
CA TYR A 599 35.20 18.35 -21.51
C TYR A 599 33.68 18.55 -21.69
N GLY A 600 33.19 19.76 -21.46
CA GLY A 600 31.77 20.10 -21.55
C GLY A 600 31.20 19.91 -22.95
N SER A 601 29.89 19.62 -23.04
CA SER A 601 29.22 19.47 -24.34
C SER A 601 28.55 20.78 -24.79
N GLN A 602 28.61 21.05 -26.10
CA GLN A 602 27.92 22.15 -26.76
C GLN A 602 26.97 21.62 -27.83
N LEU A 603 25.87 22.34 -28.07
CA LEU A 603 24.96 22.04 -29.18
C LEU A 603 25.42 22.78 -30.42
N LYS A 604 25.74 22.07 -31.49
CA LYS A 604 26.07 22.65 -32.82
C LYS A 604 25.24 21.96 -33.89
N LYS A 605 24.84 22.70 -34.93
CA LYS A 605 24.16 22.08 -36.07
C LYS A 605 25.16 21.33 -36.93
N SER A 606 24.99 20.02 -37.05
CA SER A 606 25.71 19.19 -38.00
C SER A 606 24.70 18.55 -38.95
N ASN A 607 24.89 18.74 -40.25
CA ASN A 607 23.97 18.28 -41.31
C ASN A 607 22.50 18.69 -41.08
N GLY A 608 22.29 19.92 -40.59
CA GLY A 608 20.97 20.49 -40.34
C GLY A 608 20.30 20.01 -39.03
N LYS A 609 20.89 19.06 -38.30
CA LYS A 609 20.37 18.53 -37.01
C LYS A 609 21.18 19.04 -35.82
N PRO A 610 20.55 19.39 -34.69
CA PRO A 610 21.27 19.73 -33.46
C PRO A 610 22.03 18.49 -32.94
N THR A 611 23.35 18.60 -32.90
CA THR A 611 24.23 17.51 -32.45
C THR A 611 25.04 17.99 -31.24
N ARG A 612 25.16 17.15 -30.22
CA ARG A 612 26.06 17.42 -29.08
C ARG A 612 27.48 17.08 -29.43
N ILE A 613 28.36 18.08 -29.38
CA ILE A 613 29.78 17.96 -29.66
C ILE A 613 30.60 18.45 -28.46
N ARG A 614 31.85 18.02 -28.41
CA ARG A 614 32.86 18.40 -27.41
C ARG A 614 34.16 18.78 -28.13
N ILE A 615 34.95 19.62 -27.49
CA ILE A 615 36.34 19.85 -27.94
C ILE A 615 37.20 18.79 -27.28
N LEU A 616 37.75 17.88 -28.08
CA LEU A 616 38.53 16.74 -27.60
C LEU A 616 39.82 16.65 -28.40
N PRO A 617 40.93 16.16 -27.80
CA PRO A 617 42.17 15.93 -28.52
C PRO A 617 42.02 14.81 -29.56
N LYS A 618 42.43 15.08 -30.78
CA LYS A 618 42.43 14.17 -31.93
C LYS A 618 43.83 14.00 -32.46
N LYS A 619 44.23 12.75 -32.72
CA LYS A 619 45.49 12.42 -33.32
C LYS A 619 45.28 12.27 -34.83
N GLU A 620 45.98 13.07 -35.62
CA GLU A 620 46.01 13.00 -37.08
C GLU A 620 47.37 12.49 -37.55
N TYR A 621 47.36 11.46 -38.41
CA TYR A 621 48.56 10.89 -39.00
C TYR A 621 48.84 11.58 -40.35
N HIS A 622 50.12 11.90 -40.64
CA HIS A 622 50.60 12.54 -41.86
C HIS A 622 51.06 11.53 -42.87
#